data_a0aea37b5162f7bdb3133c6cd60cab84
#
_entry.id   a0aea37b5162f7bdb3133c6cd60cab84
#
_cell.length_a   1.000
_cell.length_b   1.000
_cell.length_c   1.000
_cell.angle_alpha   90.00
_cell.angle_beta   90.00
_cell.angle_gamma   90.00
#
_symmetry.space_group_name_H-M   'P 1'
#
loop_
_entity.id
_entity.type
_entity.pdbx_description
1 polymer ?
#
loop_
_entity_poly.entity_id
_entity_poly.type
_entity_poly.pdbx_seq_one_letter_code
_entity_poly.pdbx_strand_id
1 'polypeptide(L)'
;MAGLLDGKVAAITGASSGIGEATVRALAGAGAAVALGARRVDRLTALASEISEGGGRATAVELDVTSSDSASSFISSAQSELGGLDILVNNAGVMLLGPVEGAPLDQWRTMVEVNVLGLLYCTHAAVPVMRSAGAGHIVNISSVAGRSANAGSAVYNLTKFGVGAFSEALRQEVSSAGIRTTVIEPGFVDTELQGHNEHPAVVEGIEQMRKSVPEVLQASDIASAILYAVTQPQRVDVNEVLIRPTGQRR
;
A
#
# COMPACT_ATOMS: atom_id res chain seq x y z
N MET A 1 21.53 5.66 18.29
CA MET A 1 22.03 4.90 17.12
C MET A 1 21.28 5.39 15.91
N ALA A 2 21.92 5.51 14.75
CA ALA A 2 21.25 5.87 13.52
C ALA A 2 20.16 4.83 13.19
N GLY A 3 18.99 5.28 12.72
CA GLY A 3 17.91 4.40 12.28
C GLY A 3 18.25 3.71 10.96
N LEU A 4 17.60 2.57 10.68
CA LEU A 4 17.83 1.80 9.45
C LEU A 4 17.49 2.59 8.16
N LEU A 5 16.64 3.63 8.27
CA LEU A 5 16.17 4.46 7.18
C LEU A 5 16.51 5.95 7.37
N ASP A 6 17.53 6.27 8.19
CA ASP A 6 17.97 7.65 8.36
C ASP A 6 18.34 8.29 7.02
N GLY A 7 17.85 9.50 6.79
CA GLY A 7 18.05 10.24 5.54
C GLY A 7 17.19 9.75 4.35
N LYS A 8 16.32 8.75 4.54
CA LYS A 8 15.39 8.27 3.53
C LYS A 8 14.05 9.00 3.60
N VAL A 9 13.41 9.16 2.46
CA VAL A 9 12.08 9.74 2.32
C VAL A 9 11.12 8.68 1.77
N ALA A 10 10.02 8.44 2.51
CA ALA A 10 9.00 7.49 2.10
C ALA A 10 7.65 8.19 1.89
N ALA A 11 6.98 7.91 0.78
CA ALA A 11 5.61 8.34 0.49
C ALA A 11 4.66 7.15 0.58
N ILE A 12 3.58 7.27 1.37
CA ILE A 12 2.65 6.17 1.65
C ILE A 12 1.23 6.61 1.27
N THR A 13 0.59 5.90 0.34
CA THR A 13 -0.80 6.13 -0.03
C THR A 13 -1.76 5.35 0.87
N GLY A 14 -2.97 5.88 1.11
CA GLY A 14 -3.92 5.26 2.04
C GLY A 14 -3.44 5.27 3.49
N ALA A 15 -2.67 6.28 3.88
CA ALA A 15 -1.99 6.39 5.16
C ALA A 15 -2.89 6.67 6.37
N SER A 16 -4.20 6.89 6.16
CA SER A 16 -5.13 7.33 7.22
C SER A 16 -5.67 6.20 8.10
N SER A 17 -5.35 4.93 7.83
CA SER A 17 -5.77 3.78 8.64
C SER A 17 -5.05 2.48 8.26
N GLY A 18 -5.20 1.45 9.08
CA GLY A 18 -4.82 0.06 8.79
C GLY A 18 -3.35 -0.09 8.42
N ILE A 19 -3.08 -0.84 7.33
CA ILE A 19 -1.71 -1.13 6.89
C ILE A 19 -0.93 0.16 6.57
N GLY A 20 -1.59 1.16 5.94
CA GLY A 20 -0.95 2.42 5.60
C GLY A 20 -0.46 3.18 6.82
N GLU A 21 -1.30 3.36 7.84
CA GLU A 21 -0.95 3.98 9.10
C GLU A 21 0.18 3.21 9.82
N ALA A 22 0.04 1.89 9.93
CA ALA A 22 1.07 1.06 10.56
C ALA A 22 2.41 1.14 9.82
N THR A 23 2.39 1.24 8.48
CA THR A 23 3.58 1.42 7.65
C THR A 23 4.24 2.77 7.91
N VAL A 24 3.46 3.85 7.99
CA VAL A 24 3.97 5.18 8.34
C VAL A 24 4.71 5.13 9.68
N ARG A 25 4.09 4.56 10.71
CA ARG A 25 4.70 4.41 12.05
C ARG A 25 5.99 3.60 12.00
N ALA A 26 6.00 2.48 11.28
CA ALA A 26 7.17 1.61 11.18
C ALA A 26 8.35 2.28 10.46
N LEU A 27 8.09 2.95 9.33
CA LEU A 27 9.13 3.62 8.55
C LEU A 27 9.67 4.87 9.28
N ALA A 28 8.79 5.68 9.88
CA ALA A 28 9.19 6.82 10.71
C ALA A 28 10.00 6.37 11.94
N GLY A 29 9.57 5.32 12.64
CA GLY A 29 10.30 4.73 13.75
C GLY A 29 11.68 4.16 13.36
N ALA A 30 11.88 3.82 12.09
CA ALA A 30 13.17 3.41 11.53
C ALA A 30 14.04 4.60 11.04
N GLY A 31 13.57 5.85 11.17
CA GLY A 31 14.31 7.08 10.84
C GLY A 31 13.94 7.73 9.50
N ALA A 32 12.99 7.17 8.74
CA ALA A 32 12.55 7.79 7.50
C ALA A 32 11.74 9.08 7.74
N ALA A 33 11.93 10.09 6.88
CA ALA A 33 10.95 11.14 6.72
C ALA A 33 9.76 10.59 5.91
N VAL A 34 8.51 10.87 6.33
CA VAL A 34 7.34 10.22 5.76
C VAL A 34 6.31 11.24 5.21
N ALA A 35 5.88 11.07 3.97
CA ALA A 35 4.76 11.77 3.38
C ALA A 35 3.51 10.87 3.44
N LEU A 36 2.48 11.35 4.11
CA LEU A 36 1.23 10.65 4.35
C LEU A 36 0.17 11.13 3.37
N GLY A 37 -0.30 10.25 2.49
CA GLY A 37 -1.30 10.56 1.49
C GLY A 37 -2.63 9.84 1.72
N ALA A 38 -3.73 10.57 1.86
CA ALA A 38 -5.10 10.02 1.87
C ALA A 38 -6.14 11.15 1.78
N ARG A 39 -7.43 10.81 1.62
CA ARG A 39 -8.55 11.76 1.61
C ARG A 39 -8.93 12.29 2.99
N ARG A 40 -8.69 11.51 4.07
CA ARG A 40 -9.02 11.88 5.46
C ARG A 40 -7.88 12.69 6.07
N VAL A 41 -7.81 13.97 5.72
CA VAL A 41 -6.70 14.87 6.08
C VAL A 41 -6.57 15.06 7.59
N ASP A 42 -7.67 15.09 8.32
CA ASP A 42 -7.72 15.16 9.78
C ASP A 42 -6.88 14.06 10.45
N ARG A 43 -7.06 12.81 10.00
CA ARG A 43 -6.30 11.66 10.50
C ARG A 43 -4.81 11.74 10.13
N LEU A 44 -4.51 12.21 8.90
CA LEU A 44 -3.12 12.37 8.46
C LEU A 44 -2.40 13.44 9.30
N THR A 45 -3.07 14.56 9.56
CA THR A 45 -2.51 15.66 10.35
C THR A 45 -2.23 15.21 11.78
N ALA A 46 -3.15 14.48 12.40
CA ALA A 46 -2.95 13.92 13.74
C ALA A 46 -1.74 12.98 13.78
N LEU A 47 -1.64 12.06 12.82
CA LEU A 47 -0.53 11.11 12.75
C LEU A 47 0.82 11.81 12.47
N ALA A 48 0.84 12.80 11.57
CA ALA A 48 2.05 13.58 11.27
C ALA A 48 2.51 14.39 12.49
N SER A 49 1.59 14.96 13.27
CA SER A 49 1.91 15.66 14.52
C SER A 49 2.53 14.71 15.54
N GLU A 50 1.93 13.54 15.76
CA GLU A 50 2.46 12.53 16.67
C GLU A 50 3.89 12.10 16.30
N ILE A 51 4.17 11.88 15.01
CA ILE A 51 5.51 11.52 14.52
C ILE A 51 6.49 12.67 14.79
N SER A 52 6.07 13.91 14.54
CA SER A 52 6.91 15.10 14.73
C SER A 52 7.22 15.36 16.21
N GLU A 53 6.24 15.17 17.09
CA GLU A 53 6.41 15.23 18.56
C GLU A 53 7.39 14.16 19.05
N GLY A 54 7.40 12.99 18.40
CA GLY A 54 8.37 11.92 18.63
C GLY A 54 9.77 12.20 18.05
N GLY A 55 10.00 13.36 17.42
CA GLY A 55 11.29 13.76 16.83
C GLY A 55 11.49 13.27 15.40
N GLY A 56 10.49 12.64 14.76
CA GLY A 56 10.49 12.25 13.35
C GLY A 56 10.15 13.43 12.43
N ARG A 57 10.18 13.17 11.12
CA ARG A 57 9.76 14.13 10.09
C ARG A 57 8.57 13.56 9.32
N ALA A 58 7.47 14.28 9.30
CA ALA A 58 6.26 13.85 8.59
C ALA A 58 5.54 15.02 7.95
N THR A 59 4.93 14.80 6.78
CA THR A 59 4.03 15.74 6.13
C THR A 59 2.72 15.06 5.74
N ALA A 60 1.59 15.73 5.99
CA ALA A 60 0.25 15.26 5.65
C ALA A 60 -0.20 15.93 4.36
N VAL A 61 -0.55 15.15 3.35
CA VAL A 61 -0.96 15.65 2.04
C VAL A 61 -2.31 15.04 1.66
N GLU A 62 -3.27 15.87 1.27
CA GLU A 62 -4.52 15.37 0.70
C GLU A 62 -4.24 14.62 -0.60
N LEU A 63 -4.73 13.38 -0.69
CA LEU A 63 -4.52 12.54 -1.85
C LEU A 63 -5.79 11.78 -2.20
N ASP A 64 -6.33 12.07 -3.37
CA ASP A 64 -7.23 11.17 -4.07
C ASP A 64 -6.44 10.43 -5.16
N VAL A 65 -6.18 9.15 -4.93
CA VAL A 65 -5.40 8.33 -5.87
C VAL A 65 -6.10 8.14 -7.22
N THR A 66 -7.41 8.39 -7.32
CA THR A 66 -8.16 8.30 -8.58
C THR A 66 -7.90 9.48 -9.51
N SER A 67 -7.23 10.55 -9.03
CA SER A 67 -6.80 11.70 -9.80
C SER A 67 -5.29 11.68 -10.06
N SER A 68 -4.91 11.68 -11.33
CA SER A 68 -3.50 11.75 -11.75
C SER A 68 -2.80 13.03 -11.27
N ASP A 69 -3.53 14.14 -11.24
CA ASP A 69 -3.00 15.43 -10.79
C ASP A 69 -2.76 15.43 -9.28
N SER A 70 -3.69 14.83 -8.51
CA SER A 70 -3.53 14.66 -7.07
C SER A 70 -2.35 13.74 -6.75
N ALA A 71 -2.18 12.63 -7.50
CA ALA A 71 -1.03 11.74 -7.37
C ALA A 71 0.30 12.47 -7.66
N SER A 72 0.34 13.26 -8.73
CA SER A 72 1.53 14.06 -9.09
C SER A 72 1.86 15.10 -8.03
N SER A 73 0.84 15.80 -7.50
CA SER A 73 1.00 16.78 -6.42
C SER A 73 1.52 16.12 -5.14
N PHE A 74 1.01 14.94 -4.77
CA PHE A 74 1.48 14.19 -3.61
C PHE A 74 2.97 13.85 -3.70
N ILE A 75 3.43 13.33 -4.82
CA ILE A 75 4.85 13.01 -5.03
C ILE A 75 5.71 14.28 -5.02
N SER A 76 5.23 15.37 -5.64
CA SER A 76 5.93 16.66 -5.64
C SER A 76 6.05 17.26 -4.22
N SER A 77 5.00 17.13 -3.39
CA SER A 77 5.04 17.56 -1.98
C SER A 77 6.05 16.75 -1.18
N ALA A 78 6.07 15.41 -1.33
CA ALA A 78 7.08 14.57 -0.68
C ALA A 78 8.49 15.04 -1.03
N GLN A 79 8.76 15.30 -2.31
CA GLN A 79 10.05 15.76 -2.79
C GLN A 79 10.43 17.14 -2.26
N SER A 80 9.52 18.12 -2.32
CA SER A 80 9.81 19.51 -1.94
C SER A 80 9.90 19.71 -0.43
N GLU A 81 9.05 19.07 0.36
CA GLU A 81 8.98 19.28 1.82
C GLU A 81 9.96 18.38 2.60
N LEU A 82 10.22 17.16 2.09
CA LEU A 82 11.07 16.20 2.78
C LEU A 82 12.45 16.03 2.13
N GLY A 83 12.65 16.56 0.92
CA GLY A 83 13.95 16.62 0.26
C GLY A 83 14.26 15.47 -0.69
N GLY A 84 13.30 14.63 -1.05
CA GLY A 84 13.50 13.52 -1.98
C GLY A 84 12.35 12.53 -2.03
N LEU A 85 12.57 11.39 -2.69
CA LEU A 85 11.69 10.23 -2.66
C LEU A 85 12.50 8.95 -2.87
N ASP A 86 12.72 8.20 -1.80
CA ASP A 86 13.44 6.92 -1.83
C ASP A 86 12.48 5.73 -1.88
N ILE A 87 11.32 5.84 -1.23
CA ILE A 87 10.37 4.74 -1.07
C ILE A 87 8.96 5.24 -1.41
N LEU A 88 8.26 4.52 -2.31
CA LEU A 88 6.82 4.69 -2.53
C LEU A 88 6.10 3.43 -2.07
N VAL A 89 5.12 3.58 -1.18
CA VAL A 89 4.23 2.47 -0.79
C VAL A 89 2.83 2.73 -1.34
N ASN A 90 2.47 2.03 -2.41
CA ASN A 90 1.14 2.02 -2.99
C ASN A 90 0.24 1.09 -2.18
N ASN A 91 -0.35 1.64 -1.11
CA ASN A 91 -1.20 0.89 -0.19
C ASN A 91 -2.68 1.25 -0.32
N ALA A 92 -3.05 2.41 -0.85
CA ALA A 92 -4.45 2.77 -1.05
C ALA A 92 -5.21 1.67 -1.81
N GLY A 93 -6.36 1.27 -1.27
CA GLY A 93 -7.15 0.19 -1.85
C GLY A 93 -8.54 0.07 -1.25
N VAL A 94 -9.44 -0.52 -2.01
CA VAL A 94 -10.81 -0.87 -1.60
C VAL A 94 -11.13 -2.30 -1.98
N MET A 95 -12.01 -2.94 -1.21
CA MET A 95 -12.46 -4.30 -1.44
C MET A 95 -13.99 -4.32 -1.33
N LEU A 96 -14.66 -4.45 -2.47
CA LEU A 96 -16.12 -4.47 -2.61
C LEU A 96 -16.50 -5.81 -3.25
N LEU A 97 -16.93 -6.75 -2.42
CA LEU A 97 -17.17 -8.13 -2.82
C LEU A 97 -18.64 -8.38 -3.11
N GLY A 98 -18.92 -9.34 -3.98
CA GLY A 98 -20.26 -9.76 -4.34
C GLY A 98 -20.28 -10.66 -5.57
N PRO A 99 -21.42 -11.30 -5.88
CA PRO A 99 -21.60 -12.07 -7.10
C PRO A 99 -21.51 -11.15 -8.32
N VAL A 100 -21.13 -11.70 -9.48
CA VAL A 100 -21.08 -10.95 -10.75
C VAL A 100 -22.48 -10.57 -11.19
N GLU A 101 -23.44 -11.49 -11.04
CA GLU A 101 -24.83 -11.25 -11.38
C GLU A 101 -25.45 -10.23 -10.43
N GLY A 102 -25.99 -9.14 -10.98
CA GLY A 102 -26.63 -8.07 -10.21
C GLY A 102 -25.66 -7.16 -9.45
N ALA A 103 -24.36 -7.27 -9.65
CA ALA A 103 -23.36 -6.41 -9.00
C ALA A 103 -23.54 -4.93 -9.37
N PRO A 104 -23.41 -4.00 -8.42
CA PRO A 104 -23.34 -2.57 -8.70
C PRO A 104 -22.09 -2.24 -9.52
N LEU A 105 -22.25 -1.75 -10.75
CA LEU A 105 -21.14 -1.48 -11.66
C LEU A 105 -20.21 -0.34 -11.20
N ASP A 106 -20.73 0.57 -10.40
CA ASP A 106 -19.97 1.64 -9.75
C ASP A 106 -18.95 1.09 -8.74
N GLN A 107 -19.29 0.02 -8.01
CA GLN A 107 -18.33 -0.67 -7.13
C GLN A 107 -17.17 -1.26 -7.93
N TRP A 108 -17.43 -1.84 -9.10
CA TRP A 108 -16.39 -2.35 -9.98
C TRP A 108 -15.48 -1.24 -10.49
N ARG A 109 -16.08 -0.12 -10.93
CA ARG A 109 -15.33 1.05 -11.36
C ARG A 109 -14.45 1.57 -10.24
N THR A 110 -15.01 1.74 -9.04
CA THR A 110 -14.27 2.20 -7.86
C THR A 110 -13.07 1.30 -7.56
N MET A 111 -13.22 -0.04 -7.61
CA MET A 111 -12.09 -0.94 -7.40
C MET A 111 -11.00 -0.79 -8.45
N VAL A 112 -11.35 -0.61 -9.72
CA VAL A 112 -10.37 -0.40 -10.80
C VAL A 112 -9.69 0.96 -10.65
N GLU A 113 -10.45 2.02 -10.39
CA GLU A 113 -9.93 3.38 -10.24
C GLU A 113 -8.96 3.48 -9.05
N VAL A 114 -9.32 2.91 -7.90
CA VAL A 114 -8.47 3.01 -6.70
C VAL A 114 -7.31 2.00 -6.74
N ASN A 115 -7.61 0.70 -6.95
CA ASN A 115 -6.62 -0.36 -6.77
C ASN A 115 -5.64 -0.48 -7.95
N VAL A 116 -6.06 -0.03 -9.15
CA VAL A 116 -5.25 -0.12 -10.37
C VAL A 116 -4.78 1.26 -10.81
N LEU A 117 -5.69 2.13 -11.26
CA LEU A 117 -5.30 3.44 -11.79
C LEU A 117 -4.59 4.28 -10.75
N GLY A 118 -5.04 4.26 -9.49
CA GLY A 118 -4.40 5.00 -8.40
C GLY A 118 -2.96 4.57 -8.16
N LEU A 119 -2.69 3.28 -8.17
CA LEU A 119 -1.34 2.73 -8.09
C LEU A 119 -0.50 3.15 -9.30
N LEU A 120 -1.06 3.08 -10.51
CA LEU A 120 -0.37 3.48 -11.73
C LEU A 120 0.00 4.97 -11.72
N TYR A 121 -0.90 5.86 -11.31
CA TYR A 121 -0.66 7.31 -11.27
C TYR A 121 0.43 7.67 -10.28
N CYS A 122 0.39 7.13 -9.07
CA CYS A 122 1.44 7.38 -8.07
C CYS A 122 2.81 6.82 -8.54
N THR A 123 2.82 5.64 -9.13
CA THR A 123 4.05 5.04 -9.69
C THR A 123 4.59 5.86 -10.85
N HIS A 124 3.73 6.30 -11.77
CA HIS A 124 4.12 7.15 -12.92
C HIS A 124 4.79 8.45 -12.44
N ALA A 125 4.24 9.09 -11.41
CA ALA A 125 4.82 10.31 -10.85
C ALA A 125 6.15 10.04 -10.11
N ALA A 126 6.30 8.91 -9.43
CA ALA A 126 7.47 8.59 -8.62
C ALA A 126 8.69 8.14 -9.44
N VAL A 127 8.49 7.35 -10.51
CA VAL A 127 9.59 6.76 -11.30
C VAL A 127 10.57 7.80 -11.83
N PRO A 128 10.18 8.95 -12.42
CA PRO A 128 11.11 9.96 -12.87
C PRO A 128 11.98 10.54 -11.74
N VAL A 129 11.40 10.76 -10.56
CA VAL A 129 12.10 11.28 -9.36
C VAL A 129 13.15 10.28 -8.91
N MET A 130 12.80 9.01 -8.74
CA MET A 130 13.70 7.94 -8.34
C MET A 130 14.79 7.67 -9.39
N ARG A 131 14.44 7.72 -10.67
CA ARG A 131 15.40 7.57 -11.77
C ARG A 131 16.45 8.68 -11.77
N SER A 132 16.03 9.93 -11.52
CA SER A 132 16.95 11.07 -11.38
C SER A 132 17.88 10.92 -10.18
N ALA A 133 17.40 10.31 -9.09
CA ALA A 133 18.21 10.01 -7.90
C ALA A 133 19.14 8.78 -8.09
N GLY A 134 18.94 7.97 -9.13
CA GLY A 134 19.69 6.75 -9.37
C GLY A 134 19.39 5.59 -8.42
N ALA A 135 18.33 5.71 -7.61
CA ALA A 135 17.88 4.69 -6.68
C ALA A 135 16.42 4.92 -6.28
N GLY A 136 15.72 3.86 -5.88
CA GLY A 136 14.38 3.92 -5.37
C GLY A 136 13.84 2.55 -4.97
N HIS A 137 12.68 2.55 -4.29
CA HIS A 137 11.99 1.32 -3.97
C HIS A 137 10.47 1.54 -4.04
N ILE A 138 9.78 0.82 -4.92
CA ILE A 138 8.33 0.85 -5.06
C ILE A 138 7.75 -0.41 -4.43
N VAL A 139 6.90 -0.23 -3.42
CA VAL A 139 6.21 -1.33 -2.73
C VAL A 139 4.73 -1.26 -3.07
N ASN A 140 4.22 -2.30 -3.69
CA ASN A 140 2.82 -2.41 -4.11
C ASN A 140 2.06 -3.40 -3.23
N ILE A 141 0.97 -2.97 -2.61
CA ILE A 141 0.14 -3.85 -1.78
C ILE A 141 -0.88 -4.58 -2.65
N SER A 142 -0.60 -5.86 -2.88
CA SER A 142 -1.54 -6.79 -3.51
C SER A 142 -2.39 -7.51 -2.45
N SER A 143 -2.54 -8.83 -2.54
CA SER A 143 -3.30 -9.68 -1.63
C SER A 143 -3.07 -11.14 -1.99
N VAL A 144 -3.40 -12.09 -1.10
CA VAL A 144 -3.64 -13.50 -1.48
C VAL A 144 -4.65 -13.62 -2.62
N ALA A 145 -5.57 -12.64 -2.75
CA ALA A 145 -6.51 -12.54 -3.88
C ALA A 145 -5.84 -12.21 -5.23
N GLY A 146 -4.56 -11.86 -5.24
CA GLY A 146 -3.71 -11.77 -6.43
C GLY A 146 -3.06 -13.09 -6.82
N ARG A 147 -3.23 -14.14 -6.01
CA ARG A 147 -2.68 -15.49 -6.24
C ARG A 147 -3.75 -16.55 -6.50
N SER A 148 -4.93 -16.37 -5.94
CA SER A 148 -6.04 -17.29 -6.12
C SER A 148 -7.35 -16.52 -6.29
N ALA A 149 -8.14 -16.96 -7.27
CA ALA A 149 -9.45 -16.38 -7.55
C ALA A 149 -10.55 -17.19 -6.85
N ASN A 150 -11.51 -16.47 -6.26
CA ASN A 150 -12.64 -17.09 -5.57
C ASN A 150 -13.96 -16.49 -6.07
N ALA A 151 -15.03 -17.28 -6.02
CA ALA A 151 -16.37 -16.78 -6.29
C ALA A 151 -16.71 -15.64 -5.33
N GLY A 152 -17.43 -14.64 -5.82
CA GLY A 152 -17.80 -13.45 -5.05
C GLY A 152 -16.70 -12.37 -4.95
N SER A 153 -15.50 -12.60 -5.50
CA SER A 153 -14.41 -11.62 -5.49
C SER A 153 -13.78 -11.37 -6.86
N ALA A 154 -14.54 -11.61 -7.93
CA ALA A 154 -14.02 -11.61 -9.30
C ALA A 154 -13.26 -10.31 -9.67
N VAL A 155 -13.86 -9.13 -9.45
CA VAL A 155 -13.22 -7.86 -9.81
C VAL A 155 -12.11 -7.48 -8.83
N TYR A 156 -12.26 -7.77 -7.54
CA TYR A 156 -11.15 -7.61 -6.59
C TYR A 156 -9.95 -8.48 -6.97
N ASN A 157 -10.19 -9.77 -7.29
CA ASN A 157 -9.12 -10.63 -7.82
C ASN A 157 -8.47 -10.04 -9.06
N LEU A 158 -9.26 -9.59 -10.06
CA LEU A 158 -8.75 -8.96 -11.27
C LEU A 158 -7.78 -7.82 -10.94
N THR A 159 -8.16 -6.92 -10.00
CA THR A 159 -7.30 -5.80 -9.61
C THR A 159 -6.00 -6.27 -8.96
N LYS A 160 -6.06 -7.27 -8.08
CA LYS A 160 -4.88 -7.75 -7.34
C LYS A 160 -3.95 -8.63 -8.17
N PHE A 161 -4.46 -9.44 -9.10
CA PHE A 161 -3.66 -10.10 -10.13
C PHE A 161 -2.98 -9.06 -11.05
N GLY A 162 -3.72 -8.01 -11.44
CA GLY A 162 -3.20 -6.91 -12.24
C GLY A 162 -2.02 -6.19 -11.57
N VAL A 163 -2.10 -5.96 -10.25
CA VAL A 163 -0.99 -5.37 -9.48
C VAL A 163 0.27 -6.25 -9.57
N GLY A 164 0.15 -7.58 -9.44
CA GLY A 164 1.29 -8.49 -9.58
C GLY A 164 1.93 -8.42 -10.97
N ALA A 165 1.10 -8.53 -12.02
CA ALA A 165 1.57 -8.46 -13.40
C ALA A 165 2.26 -7.12 -13.72
N PHE A 166 1.66 -5.99 -13.30
CA PHE A 166 2.25 -4.67 -13.48
C PHE A 166 3.58 -4.54 -12.74
N SER A 167 3.64 -5.02 -11.50
CA SER A 167 4.85 -4.91 -10.67
C SER A 167 6.05 -5.65 -11.27
N GLU A 168 5.82 -6.84 -11.83
CA GLU A 168 6.89 -7.59 -12.49
C GLU A 168 7.36 -6.91 -13.78
N ALA A 169 6.44 -6.39 -14.59
CA ALA A 169 6.81 -5.62 -15.79
C ALA A 169 7.59 -4.36 -15.41
N LEU A 170 7.11 -3.59 -14.42
CA LEU A 170 7.78 -2.40 -13.91
C LEU A 170 9.19 -2.72 -13.42
N ARG A 171 9.36 -3.80 -12.64
CA ARG A 171 10.68 -4.24 -12.15
C ARG A 171 11.70 -4.38 -13.29
N GLN A 172 11.30 -5.00 -14.39
CA GLN A 172 12.16 -5.17 -15.57
C GLN A 172 12.52 -3.83 -16.21
N GLU A 173 11.60 -2.87 -16.26
CA GLU A 173 11.80 -1.55 -16.88
C GLU A 173 12.69 -0.61 -16.06
N VAL A 174 12.66 -0.74 -14.71
CA VAL A 174 13.31 0.22 -13.82
C VAL A 174 14.57 -0.31 -13.11
N SER A 175 14.83 -1.61 -13.17
CA SER A 175 15.97 -2.25 -12.48
C SER A 175 17.32 -1.66 -12.87
N SER A 176 17.53 -1.33 -14.15
CA SER A 176 18.76 -0.69 -14.63
C SER A 176 18.98 0.73 -14.08
N ALA A 177 17.95 1.38 -13.57
CA ALA A 177 18.01 2.67 -12.90
C ALA A 177 18.20 2.54 -11.36
N GLY A 178 18.47 1.34 -10.85
CA GLY A 178 18.64 1.09 -9.43
C GLY A 178 17.32 1.17 -8.62
N ILE A 179 16.16 1.06 -9.28
CA ILE A 179 14.86 1.08 -8.63
C ILE A 179 14.39 -0.37 -8.42
N ARG A 180 14.08 -0.71 -7.17
CA ARG A 180 13.55 -2.01 -6.76
C ARG A 180 12.04 -2.01 -6.75
N THR A 181 11.42 -3.18 -6.92
CA THR A 181 9.96 -3.33 -6.88
C THR A 181 9.58 -4.53 -6.04
N THR A 182 8.78 -4.31 -5.00
CA THR A 182 8.28 -5.37 -4.11
C THR A 182 6.76 -5.42 -4.17
N VAL A 183 6.20 -6.63 -4.25
CA VAL A 183 4.78 -6.89 -4.03
C VAL A 183 4.59 -7.52 -2.65
N ILE A 184 3.77 -6.90 -1.81
CA ILE A 184 3.34 -7.49 -0.54
C ILE A 184 1.93 -8.06 -0.73
N GLU A 185 1.72 -9.30 -0.33
CA GLU A 185 0.49 -10.05 -0.57
C GLU A 185 -0.12 -10.55 0.75
N PRO A 186 -0.84 -9.68 1.46
CA PRO A 186 -1.46 -10.04 2.72
C PRO A 186 -2.60 -11.05 2.54
N GLY A 187 -2.72 -11.97 3.49
CA GLY A 187 -3.94 -12.71 3.77
C GLY A 187 -4.96 -11.85 4.51
N PHE A 188 -5.69 -12.48 5.44
CA PHE A 188 -6.70 -11.77 6.23
C PHE A 188 -6.03 -10.93 7.32
N VAL A 189 -6.15 -9.61 7.18
CA VAL A 189 -5.61 -8.59 8.11
C VAL A 189 -6.77 -7.88 8.79
N ASP A 190 -6.69 -7.63 10.08
CA ASP A 190 -7.70 -6.84 10.80
C ASP A 190 -7.55 -5.34 10.48
N THR A 191 -8.44 -4.83 9.61
CA THR A 191 -8.43 -3.43 9.16
C THR A 191 -9.85 -2.96 8.84
N GLU A 192 -10.03 -1.65 8.58
CA GLU A 192 -11.28 -1.07 8.12
C GLU A 192 -11.74 -1.57 6.72
N LEU A 193 -10.86 -2.22 5.95
CA LEU A 193 -11.10 -2.62 4.56
C LEU A 193 -12.33 -3.52 4.41
N GLN A 194 -12.55 -4.43 5.36
CA GLN A 194 -13.68 -5.35 5.35
C GLN A 194 -15.02 -4.64 5.56
N GLY A 195 -15.00 -3.53 6.31
CA GLY A 195 -16.19 -2.75 6.65
C GLY A 195 -16.82 -1.99 5.48
N HIS A 196 -16.18 -1.97 4.31
CA HIS A 196 -16.75 -1.34 3.10
C HIS A 196 -17.78 -2.24 2.38
N ASN A 197 -17.95 -3.48 2.81
CA ASN A 197 -18.87 -4.44 2.18
C ASN A 197 -20.24 -4.36 2.81
N GLU A 198 -21.27 -4.19 1.97
CA GLU A 198 -22.66 -4.05 2.37
C GLU A 198 -23.51 -5.29 2.02
N HIS A 199 -23.04 -6.15 1.11
CA HIS A 199 -23.77 -7.33 0.68
C HIS A 199 -23.88 -8.34 1.84
N PRO A 200 -25.11 -8.76 2.29
CA PRO A 200 -25.28 -9.55 3.51
C PRO A 200 -24.47 -10.86 3.52
N ALA A 201 -24.48 -11.61 2.41
CA ALA A 201 -23.72 -12.86 2.31
C ALA A 201 -22.20 -12.66 2.35
N VAL A 202 -21.69 -11.48 1.90
CA VAL A 202 -20.27 -11.12 1.99
C VAL A 202 -19.91 -10.81 3.44
N VAL A 203 -20.71 -9.99 4.10
CA VAL A 203 -20.50 -9.63 5.52
C VAL A 203 -20.47 -10.91 6.38
N GLU A 204 -21.44 -11.80 6.19
CA GLU A 204 -21.49 -13.09 6.89
C GLU A 204 -20.24 -13.94 6.58
N GLY A 205 -19.81 -14.01 5.31
CA GLY A 205 -18.61 -14.75 4.88
C GLY A 205 -17.33 -14.21 5.53
N ILE A 206 -17.19 -12.89 5.64
CA ILE A 206 -16.06 -12.23 6.33
C ILE A 206 -16.07 -12.59 7.82
N GLU A 207 -17.23 -12.55 8.47
CA GLU A 207 -17.35 -12.93 9.89
C GLU A 207 -17.02 -14.41 10.13
N GLN A 208 -17.49 -15.29 9.24
CA GLN A 208 -17.14 -16.72 9.30
C GLN A 208 -15.65 -16.94 9.10
N MET A 209 -15.01 -16.25 8.16
CA MET A 209 -13.57 -16.31 7.96
C MET A 209 -12.84 -15.83 9.22
N ARG A 210 -13.23 -14.71 9.80
CA ARG A 210 -12.66 -14.19 11.05
C ARG A 210 -12.75 -15.22 12.19
N LYS A 211 -13.87 -15.91 12.34
CA LYS A 211 -14.05 -16.94 13.34
C LYS A 211 -13.24 -18.21 13.06
N SER A 212 -12.99 -18.53 11.80
CA SER A 212 -12.22 -19.71 11.38
C SER A 212 -10.70 -19.55 11.50
N VAL A 213 -10.22 -18.30 11.62
CA VAL A 213 -8.82 -17.95 11.78
C VAL A 213 -8.62 -17.36 13.18
N PRO A 214 -8.15 -18.15 14.16
CA PRO A 214 -8.07 -17.70 15.56
C PRO A 214 -7.24 -16.45 15.79
N GLU A 215 -6.15 -16.32 15.04
CA GLU A 215 -5.23 -15.17 15.10
C GLU A 215 -5.08 -14.59 13.69
N VAL A 216 -5.83 -13.54 13.42
CA VAL A 216 -5.73 -12.79 12.17
C VAL A 216 -4.50 -11.87 12.20
N LEU A 217 -3.93 -11.57 11.03
CA LEU A 217 -2.83 -10.62 10.94
C LEU A 217 -3.27 -9.23 11.42
N GLN A 218 -2.34 -8.54 12.05
CA GLN A 218 -2.47 -7.14 12.39
C GLN A 218 -1.79 -6.29 11.30
N ALA A 219 -2.20 -5.03 11.18
CA ALA A 219 -1.58 -4.10 10.24
C ALA A 219 -0.06 -3.95 10.47
N SER A 220 0.40 -4.07 11.71
CA SER A 220 1.82 -4.06 12.09
C SER A 220 2.63 -5.22 11.53
N ASP A 221 2.02 -6.39 11.30
CA ASP A 221 2.71 -7.54 10.73
C ASP A 221 3.07 -7.25 9.25
N ILE A 222 2.16 -6.61 8.55
CA ILE A 222 2.39 -6.19 7.16
C ILE A 222 3.40 -5.03 7.09
N ALA A 223 3.30 -4.07 8.00
CA ALA A 223 4.27 -2.98 8.10
C ALA A 223 5.69 -3.50 8.38
N SER A 224 5.82 -4.54 9.20
CA SER A 224 7.10 -5.21 9.47
C SER A 224 7.69 -5.88 8.23
N ALA A 225 6.85 -6.50 7.39
CA ALA A 225 7.31 -7.08 6.12
C ALA A 225 7.73 -6.00 5.09
N ILE A 226 7.01 -4.88 5.05
CA ILE A 226 7.40 -3.73 4.24
C ILE A 226 8.75 -3.19 4.72
N LEU A 227 8.91 -2.97 6.02
CA LEU A 227 10.17 -2.52 6.62
C LEU A 227 11.31 -3.48 6.28
N TYR A 228 11.11 -4.79 6.43
CA TYR A 228 12.09 -5.80 6.02
C TYR A 228 12.52 -5.62 4.56
N ALA A 229 11.57 -5.51 3.64
CA ALA A 229 11.89 -5.40 2.21
C ALA A 229 12.70 -4.13 1.89
N VAL A 230 12.29 -2.97 2.44
CA VAL A 230 12.93 -1.68 2.10
C VAL A 230 14.28 -1.49 2.77
N THR A 231 14.56 -2.18 3.87
CA THR A 231 15.84 -2.11 4.60
C THR A 231 16.92 -3.06 4.05
N GLN A 232 16.59 -3.90 3.07
CA GLN A 232 17.59 -4.77 2.47
C GLN A 232 18.66 -3.95 1.70
N PRO A 233 19.92 -4.43 1.64
CA PRO A 233 20.96 -3.79 0.85
C PRO A 233 20.51 -3.60 -0.61
N GLN A 234 20.98 -2.54 -1.26
CA GLN A 234 20.57 -2.16 -2.63
C GLN A 234 20.71 -3.29 -3.67
N ARG A 235 21.64 -4.22 -3.48
CA ARG A 235 21.80 -5.40 -4.35
C ARG A 235 20.74 -6.48 -4.16
N VAL A 236 19.88 -6.36 -3.12
CA VAL A 236 18.82 -7.32 -2.80
C VAL A 236 17.48 -6.71 -3.17
N ASP A 237 16.83 -7.29 -4.16
CA ASP A 237 15.48 -6.95 -4.58
C ASP A 237 14.52 -8.04 -4.10
N VAL A 238 13.77 -7.77 -3.05
CA VAL A 238 12.73 -8.68 -2.53
C VAL A 238 11.50 -8.49 -3.40
N ASN A 239 11.26 -9.39 -4.35
CA ASN A 239 10.22 -9.16 -5.36
C ASN A 239 8.81 -9.44 -4.83
N GLU A 240 8.64 -10.47 -3.99
CA GLU A 240 7.31 -10.86 -3.48
C GLU A 240 7.40 -11.32 -2.02
N VAL A 241 6.42 -10.91 -1.21
CA VAL A 241 6.27 -11.38 0.17
C VAL A 241 4.81 -11.74 0.42
N LEU A 242 4.53 -13.04 0.48
CA LEU A 242 3.21 -13.57 0.77
C LEU A 242 3.09 -13.90 2.26
N ILE A 243 2.12 -13.28 2.93
CA ILE A 243 1.94 -13.39 4.38
C ILE A 243 0.49 -13.78 4.68
N ARG A 244 0.31 -14.89 5.40
CA ARG A 244 -1.01 -15.35 5.86
C ARG A 244 -1.02 -15.56 7.36
N PRO A 245 -2.18 -15.39 8.00
CA PRO A 245 -2.39 -16.00 9.32
C PRO A 245 -2.07 -17.48 9.28
N THR A 246 -1.45 -18.01 10.32
CA THR A 246 -1.06 -19.45 10.37
C THR A 246 -2.27 -20.38 10.14
N GLY A 247 -3.46 -19.99 10.58
CA GLY A 247 -4.69 -20.75 10.38
C GLY A 247 -5.38 -20.59 9.02
N GLN A 248 -4.93 -19.66 8.18
CA GLN A 248 -5.56 -19.42 6.88
C GLN A 248 -5.11 -20.46 5.84
N ARG A 249 -6.03 -21.30 5.37
CA ARG A 249 -5.71 -22.38 4.41
C ARG A 249 -5.66 -21.92 2.94
N ARG A 250 -6.34 -20.83 2.58
CA ARG A 250 -6.42 -20.30 1.21
C ARG A 250 -6.26 -18.79 1.20
#